data_245571045abfc61f005ea8652965ec30
#
_entry.id   245571045abfc61f005ea8652965ec30
#
_cell.length_a   1.000
_cell.length_b   1.000
_cell.length_c   1.000
_cell.angle_alpha   90.00
_cell.angle_beta   90.00
_cell.angle_gamma   90.00
#
_symmetry.space_group_name_H-M   'P 1'
#
loop_
_entity.id
_entity.type
_entity.pdbx_description
1 polymer ?
#
loop_
_entity_poly.entity_id
_entity_poly.type
_entity_poly.pdbx_seq_one_letter_code
_entity_poly.pdbx_strand_id
1 'polypeptide(L)'
;MVMLDERRVREIATYRAGKFRNTKLSKLQAAKLENMFSDINAGEVKLLPIIVKADMQGSQEALAQSLLKLSTPEVKVQMVFTAVGGISESDVNLAIASKAVIIGFNTRADAGARKTAENNGVDIRYYNIIYDAVDDVKAAMSGMLTPDKKEEILGTAEIRQVFRVTKIGSIAGCMVTSGLVKRTAKLRLLRDNVVIFTGELDSLKRFKDDAKEVKEGFECGLNIKNYNDIQENDVLEFFEIREVARTL
;
A
#
# COMPACT_ATOMS: atom_id res chain seq x y z
N MET A 1 -5.84 56.50 -0.59
CA MET A 1 -6.91 57.23 -1.28
C MET A 1 -7.89 57.68 -0.19
N VAL A 2 -7.99 59.00 0.05
CA VAL A 2 -8.88 59.58 1.05
C VAL A 2 -10.18 59.93 0.33
N MET A 3 -11.30 59.41 0.81
CA MET A 3 -12.61 59.68 0.24
C MET A 3 -13.47 60.42 1.28
N LEU A 4 -14.27 61.36 0.81
CA LEU A 4 -15.10 62.25 1.61
C LEU A 4 -16.45 61.60 2.04
N ASP A 5 -16.81 60.44 1.52
CA ASP A 5 -18.11 59.80 1.76
C ASP A 5 -17.94 58.35 2.34
N GLU A 6 -18.38 58.17 3.58
CA GLU A 6 -18.27 56.92 4.31
C GLU A 6 -19.07 55.76 3.67
N ARG A 7 -20.20 56.02 3.04
CA ARG A 7 -20.98 54.98 2.35
C ARG A 7 -20.22 54.38 1.17
N ARG A 8 -19.59 55.26 0.34
CA ARG A 8 -18.78 54.77 -0.80
C ARG A 8 -17.53 54.02 -0.35
N VAL A 9 -16.93 54.40 0.78
CA VAL A 9 -15.78 53.66 1.33
C VAL A 9 -16.19 52.25 1.74
N ARG A 10 -17.34 52.11 2.41
CA ARG A 10 -17.88 50.77 2.79
C ARG A 10 -18.24 49.92 1.56
N GLU A 11 -18.86 50.48 0.55
CA GLU A 11 -19.17 49.75 -0.70
C GLU A 11 -17.89 49.28 -1.40
N ILE A 12 -16.86 50.09 -1.49
CA ILE A 12 -15.59 49.72 -2.09
C ILE A 12 -14.87 48.67 -1.25
N ALA A 13 -14.91 48.77 0.08
CA ALA A 13 -14.32 47.82 0.99
C ALA A 13 -15.01 46.43 0.86
N THR A 14 -16.34 46.37 0.83
CA THR A 14 -17.12 45.15 0.64
C THR A 14 -16.90 44.56 -0.74
N TYR A 15 -16.85 45.36 -1.80
CA TYR A 15 -16.54 44.88 -3.15
C TYR A 15 -15.13 44.27 -3.25
N ARG A 16 -14.13 44.93 -2.68
CA ARG A 16 -12.75 44.43 -2.63
C ARG A 16 -12.65 43.16 -1.83
N ALA A 17 -13.25 43.12 -0.63
CA ALA A 17 -13.29 41.90 0.19
C ALA A 17 -13.96 40.72 -0.55
N GLY A 18 -15.06 40.97 -1.26
CA GLY A 18 -15.72 39.98 -2.09
C GLY A 18 -14.83 39.45 -3.25
N LYS A 19 -14.14 40.42 -3.92
CA LYS A 19 -13.22 40.08 -5.02
C LYS A 19 -12.00 39.29 -4.52
N PHE A 20 -11.41 39.62 -3.38
CA PHE A 20 -10.33 38.85 -2.77
C PHE A 20 -10.78 37.46 -2.33
N ARG A 21 -11.98 37.36 -1.77
CA ARG A 21 -12.56 36.06 -1.39
C ARG A 21 -12.81 35.15 -2.59
N ASN A 22 -13.36 35.70 -3.68
CA ASN A 22 -13.61 34.94 -4.92
C ASN A 22 -12.31 34.50 -5.61
N THR A 23 -11.29 35.37 -5.67
CA THR A 23 -9.98 34.96 -6.23
C THR A 23 -9.25 33.95 -5.36
N LYS A 24 -9.40 34.00 -4.03
CA LYS A 24 -8.86 32.98 -3.13
C LYS A 24 -9.59 31.64 -3.27
N LEU A 25 -10.93 31.67 -3.41
CA LEU A 25 -11.74 30.47 -3.65
C LEU A 25 -11.44 29.83 -5.02
N SER A 26 -11.31 30.61 -6.09
CA SER A 26 -10.96 30.08 -7.39
C SER A 26 -9.55 29.48 -7.45
N LYS A 27 -8.57 30.09 -6.77
CA LYS A 27 -7.23 29.52 -6.62
C LYS A 27 -7.22 28.21 -5.80
N LEU A 28 -8.02 28.15 -4.73
CA LEU A 28 -8.19 26.93 -3.94
C LEU A 28 -8.91 25.82 -4.73
N GLN A 29 -9.89 26.17 -5.57
CA GLN A 29 -10.56 25.22 -6.43
C GLN A 29 -9.66 24.72 -7.57
N ALA A 30 -8.86 25.61 -8.18
CA ALA A 30 -7.89 25.23 -9.21
C ALA A 30 -6.81 24.30 -8.63
N ALA A 31 -6.23 24.63 -7.47
CA ALA A 31 -5.27 23.78 -6.78
C ALA A 31 -5.89 22.41 -6.37
N LYS A 32 -7.17 22.41 -6.00
CA LYS A 32 -7.88 21.15 -5.66
C LYS A 32 -8.15 20.28 -6.88
N LEU A 33 -8.44 20.88 -8.03
CA LEU A 33 -8.57 20.17 -9.31
C LEU A 33 -7.21 19.64 -9.80
N GLU A 34 -6.16 20.44 -9.70
CA GLU A 34 -4.79 20.05 -10.08
C GLU A 34 -4.28 18.88 -9.22
N ASN A 35 -4.57 18.91 -7.92
CA ASN A 35 -4.30 17.79 -7.01
C ASN A 35 -5.16 16.55 -7.33
N MET A 36 -6.44 16.70 -7.68
CA MET A 36 -7.28 15.58 -8.11
C MET A 36 -6.78 14.93 -9.40
N PHE A 37 -6.26 15.70 -10.36
CA PHE A 37 -5.68 15.15 -11.59
C PHE A 37 -4.30 14.51 -11.36
N SER A 38 -3.51 15.01 -10.41
CA SER A 38 -2.25 14.37 -10.01
C SER A 38 -2.50 13.07 -9.24
N ASP A 39 -3.56 13.00 -8.43
CA ASP A 39 -3.94 11.80 -7.66
C ASP A 39 -4.52 10.69 -8.56
N ILE A 40 -5.10 11.03 -9.71
CA ILE A 40 -5.56 10.05 -10.72
C ILE A 40 -4.37 9.41 -11.47
N ASN A 41 -3.25 10.12 -11.60
CA ASN A 41 -2.04 9.64 -12.29
C ASN A 41 -0.99 9.00 -11.35
N ALA A 42 -1.02 9.31 -10.06
CA ALA A 42 -0.21 8.66 -9.03
C ALA A 42 -1.14 7.67 -8.32
N GLY A 43 -0.92 6.37 -8.44
CA GLY A 43 -1.74 5.33 -7.80
C GLY A 43 -2.27 5.76 -6.42
N GLU A 44 -3.40 5.22 -5.98
CA GLU A 44 -4.15 5.64 -4.78
C GLU A 44 -3.21 5.94 -3.59
N VAL A 45 -2.98 7.23 -3.33
CA VAL A 45 -2.22 7.67 -2.15
C VAL A 45 -3.04 7.32 -0.92
N LYS A 46 -2.53 6.41 -0.11
CA LYS A 46 -3.20 6.03 1.13
C LYS A 46 -3.04 7.15 2.15
N LEU A 47 -4.14 7.53 2.80
CA LEU A 47 -4.15 8.57 3.82
C LEU A 47 -4.29 7.93 5.21
N LEU A 48 -3.46 8.36 6.15
CA LEU A 48 -3.59 8.03 7.56
C LEU A 48 -4.11 9.26 8.31
N PRO A 49 -5.42 9.37 8.56
CA PRO A 49 -5.99 10.51 9.27
C PRO A 49 -5.73 10.38 10.77
N ILE A 50 -5.20 11.47 11.38
CA ILE A 50 -4.83 11.51 12.79
C ILE A 50 -5.41 12.76 13.45
N ILE A 51 -5.92 12.59 14.68
CA ILE A 51 -6.29 13.67 15.61
C ILE A 51 -5.25 13.67 16.74
N VAL A 52 -4.67 14.81 17.02
CA VAL A 52 -3.67 14.99 18.09
C VAL A 52 -4.24 15.86 19.21
N LYS A 53 -4.21 15.33 20.44
CA LYS A 53 -4.52 16.07 21.67
C LYS A 53 -3.31 16.03 22.58
N ALA A 54 -2.89 17.17 23.11
CA ALA A 54 -1.71 17.27 23.97
C ALA A 54 -2.00 18.14 25.21
N ASP A 55 -1.15 18.03 26.21
CA ASP A 55 -1.21 18.82 27.44
C ASP A 55 -0.89 20.30 27.20
N MET A 56 0.03 20.59 26.27
CA MET A 56 0.52 21.93 25.96
C MET A 56 0.67 22.16 24.46
N GLN A 57 0.63 23.44 24.06
CA GLN A 57 0.74 23.84 22.65
C GLN A 57 2.09 23.43 22.04
N GLY A 58 3.19 23.59 22.75
CA GLY A 58 4.52 23.20 22.26
C GLY A 58 4.63 21.70 21.98
N SER A 59 4.07 20.86 22.85
CA SER A 59 4.02 19.39 22.67
C SER A 59 3.16 19.02 21.45
N GLN A 60 2.01 19.67 21.31
CA GLN A 60 1.08 19.48 20.18
C GLN A 60 1.74 19.82 18.83
N GLU A 61 2.39 20.99 18.76
CA GLU A 61 3.06 21.44 17.53
C GLU A 61 4.27 20.54 17.17
N ALA A 62 5.10 20.19 18.16
CA ALA A 62 6.26 19.32 17.97
C ALA A 62 5.86 17.93 17.48
N LEU A 63 4.83 17.33 18.10
CA LEU A 63 4.30 16.03 17.70
C LEU A 63 3.69 16.08 16.28
N ALA A 64 2.85 17.07 16.00
CA ALA A 64 2.23 17.25 14.69
C ALA A 64 3.27 17.41 13.58
N GLN A 65 4.30 18.22 13.79
CA GLN A 65 5.40 18.39 12.82
C GLN A 65 6.19 17.09 12.62
N SER A 66 6.47 16.36 13.70
CA SER A 66 7.20 15.08 13.63
C SER A 66 6.42 14.03 12.84
N LEU A 67 5.11 13.93 13.08
CA LEU A 67 4.24 13.01 12.35
C LEU A 67 4.08 13.38 10.87
N LEU A 68 3.95 14.66 10.54
CA LEU A 68 3.86 15.11 9.15
C LEU A 68 5.12 14.79 8.33
N LYS A 69 6.31 14.80 8.96
CA LYS A 69 7.59 14.45 8.31
C LYS A 69 7.67 12.97 7.90
N LEU A 70 6.84 12.10 8.48
CA LEU A 70 6.79 10.67 8.10
C LEU A 70 6.10 10.44 6.76
N SER A 71 5.39 11.43 6.22
CA SER A 71 4.65 11.31 4.97
C SER A 71 5.55 10.93 3.80
N THR A 72 5.15 9.91 3.06
CA THR A 72 5.80 9.42 1.83
C THR A 72 4.89 9.68 0.62
N PRO A 73 5.39 9.49 -0.62
CA PRO A 73 4.55 9.61 -1.80
C PRO A 73 3.37 8.63 -1.83
N GLU A 74 3.51 7.44 -1.22
CA GLU A 74 2.51 6.36 -1.23
C GLU A 74 1.54 6.44 -0.04
N VAL A 75 2.03 6.89 1.14
CA VAL A 75 1.23 7.00 2.37
C VAL A 75 1.46 8.37 3.00
N LYS A 76 0.40 9.14 3.19
CA LYS A 76 0.47 10.48 3.78
C LYS A 76 -0.24 10.54 5.12
N VAL A 77 0.40 11.17 6.10
CA VAL A 77 -0.23 11.53 7.37
C VAL A 77 -1.13 12.75 7.14
N GLN A 78 -2.40 12.62 7.47
CA GLN A 78 -3.37 13.72 7.40
C GLN A 78 -3.77 14.17 8.80
N MET A 79 -3.33 15.36 9.20
CA MET A 79 -3.81 15.99 10.44
C MET A 79 -5.25 16.45 10.25
N VAL A 80 -6.20 15.74 10.86
CA VAL A 80 -7.62 16.10 10.83
C VAL A 80 -7.90 17.22 11.81
N PHE A 81 -7.38 17.08 13.03
CA PHE A 81 -7.55 18.08 14.08
C PHE A 81 -6.40 18.00 15.08
N THR A 82 -6.01 19.16 15.59
CA THR A 82 -5.00 19.26 16.66
C THR A 82 -5.46 20.27 17.70
N ALA A 83 -5.41 19.92 18.97
CA ALA A 83 -5.79 20.82 20.05
C ALA A 83 -5.11 20.46 21.37
N VAL A 84 -5.15 21.42 22.30
CA VAL A 84 -4.68 21.26 23.69
C VAL A 84 -5.81 20.84 24.59
N GLY A 85 -5.53 20.00 25.57
CA GLY A 85 -6.47 19.53 26.59
C GLY A 85 -6.83 18.06 26.48
N GLY A 86 -7.80 17.63 27.30
CA GLY A 86 -8.30 16.25 27.30
C GLY A 86 -9.04 15.86 26.03
N ILE A 87 -9.16 14.56 25.78
CA ILE A 87 -9.93 14.04 24.65
C ILE A 87 -11.39 14.00 25.07
N SER A 88 -12.26 14.70 24.35
CA SER A 88 -13.70 14.82 24.58
C SER A 88 -14.51 13.93 23.63
N GLU A 89 -15.81 13.76 23.91
CA GLU A 89 -16.72 13.05 23.00
C GLU A 89 -16.78 13.70 21.61
N SER A 90 -16.65 15.02 21.51
CA SER A 90 -16.63 15.71 20.22
C SER A 90 -15.43 15.31 19.37
N ASP A 91 -14.25 15.11 19.99
CA ASP A 91 -13.04 14.64 19.31
C ASP A 91 -13.24 13.19 18.79
N VAL A 92 -13.91 12.34 19.58
CA VAL A 92 -14.23 10.96 19.16
C VAL A 92 -15.24 10.96 18.02
N ASN A 93 -16.28 11.80 18.06
CA ASN A 93 -17.24 11.92 16.97
C ASN A 93 -16.58 12.41 15.67
N LEU A 94 -15.62 13.32 15.77
CA LEU A 94 -14.82 13.75 14.63
C LEU A 94 -13.95 12.61 14.08
N ALA A 95 -13.36 11.79 14.97
CA ALA A 95 -12.58 10.61 14.60
C ALA A 95 -13.43 9.57 13.85
N ILE A 96 -14.66 9.33 14.31
CA ILE A 96 -15.62 8.45 13.64
C ILE A 96 -15.90 8.95 12.21
N ALA A 97 -16.21 10.24 12.06
CA ALA A 97 -16.55 10.84 10.77
C ALA A 97 -15.37 10.83 9.78
N SER A 98 -14.14 11.02 10.27
CA SER A 98 -12.92 11.06 9.46
C SER A 98 -12.15 9.74 9.40
N LYS A 99 -12.60 8.71 10.11
CA LYS A 99 -11.91 7.43 10.30
C LYS A 99 -10.48 7.61 10.84
N ALA A 100 -10.32 8.59 11.73
CA ALA A 100 -9.02 8.98 12.27
C ALA A 100 -8.67 8.21 13.54
N VAL A 101 -7.38 8.00 13.74
CA VAL A 101 -6.82 7.54 15.03
C VAL A 101 -6.60 8.77 15.93
N ILE A 102 -6.92 8.65 17.21
CA ILE A 102 -6.70 9.71 18.20
C ILE A 102 -5.40 9.44 18.95
N ILE A 103 -4.50 10.41 18.96
CA ILE A 103 -3.26 10.39 19.74
C ILE A 103 -3.38 11.39 20.89
N GLY A 104 -3.36 10.86 22.12
CA GLY A 104 -3.30 11.64 23.35
C GLY A 104 -1.88 11.71 23.89
N PHE A 105 -1.25 12.89 23.82
CA PHE A 105 0.08 13.11 24.35
C PHE A 105 -0.01 13.77 25.73
N ASN A 106 0.50 13.09 26.76
CA ASN A 106 0.37 13.48 28.17
C ASN A 106 -1.07 13.82 28.61
N THR A 107 -2.07 13.38 27.87
CA THR A 107 -3.49 13.65 28.16
C THR A 107 -4.29 12.34 28.13
N ARG A 108 -5.52 12.40 28.62
CA ARG A 108 -6.41 11.22 28.67
C ARG A 108 -7.80 11.60 28.16
N ALA A 109 -8.54 10.57 27.73
CA ALA A 109 -9.93 10.70 27.37
C ALA A 109 -10.82 10.76 28.63
N ASP A 110 -11.85 11.59 28.59
CA ASP A 110 -12.89 11.57 29.61
C ASP A 110 -13.71 10.27 29.56
N ALA A 111 -14.55 10.04 30.58
CA ALA A 111 -15.31 8.80 30.69
C ALA A 111 -16.31 8.62 29.53
N GLY A 112 -16.93 9.72 29.06
CA GLY A 112 -17.85 9.72 27.93
C GLY A 112 -17.13 9.41 26.62
N ALA A 113 -16.01 10.10 26.36
CA ALA A 113 -15.19 9.87 25.17
C ALA A 113 -14.70 8.43 25.08
N ARG A 114 -14.24 7.85 26.20
CA ARG A 114 -13.77 6.47 26.24
C ARG A 114 -14.88 5.48 25.88
N LYS A 115 -16.06 5.63 26.49
CA LYS A 115 -17.22 4.78 26.22
C LYS A 115 -17.68 4.90 24.75
N THR A 116 -17.70 6.13 24.23
CA THR A 116 -18.08 6.38 22.82
C THR A 116 -17.05 5.79 21.85
N ALA A 117 -15.76 5.88 22.16
CA ALA A 117 -14.71 5.29 21.35
C ALA A 117 -14.79 3.75 21.33
N GLU A 118 -14.97 3.12 22.48
CA GLU A 118 -15.16 1.66 22.59
C GLU A 118 -16.37 1.17 21.80
N ASN A 119 -17.50 1.85 21.91
CA ASN A 119 -18.75 1.49 21.21
C ASN A 119 -18.61 1.60 19.68
N ASN A 120 -17.80 2.52 19.18
CA ASN A 120 -17.64 2.78 17.75
C ASN A 120 -16.31 2.26 17.17
N GLY A 121 -15.48 1.58 17.97
CA GLY A 121 -14.21 1.02 17.51
C GLY A 121 -13.18 2.06 17.11
N VAL A 122 -13.20 3.24 17.75
CA VAL A 122 -12.18 4.28 17.51
C VAL A 122 -10.93 3.98 18.33
N ASP A 123 -9.79 3.92 17.66
CA ASP A 123 -8.49 3.70 18.30
C ASP A 123 -7.98 4.98 18.96
N ILE A 124 -7.79 4.93 20.28
CA ILE A 124 -7.21 6.03 21.07
C ILE A 124 -5.91 5.52 21.67
N ARG A 125 -4.81 6.14 21.29
CA ARG A 125 -3.47 5.80 21.77
C ARG A 125 -2.90 6.90 22.64
N TYR A 126 -2.24 6.52 23.72
CA TYR A 126 -1.68 7.45 24.70
C TYR A 126 -0.16 7.34 24.75
N TYR A 127 0.50 8.48 24.62
CA TYR A 127 1.97 8.57 24.67
C TYR A 127 2.39 9.68 25.62
N ASN A 128 3.58 9.54 26.16
CA ASN A 128 4.28 10.54 26.95
C ASN A 128 5.68 10.85 26.38
N ILE A 129 6.12 10.06 25.40
CA ILE A 129 7.36 10.23 24.66
C ILE A 129 7.01 10.40 23.17
N ILE A 130 7.55 11.46 22.53
CA ILE A 130 7.25 11.76 21.12
C ILE A 130 7.74 10.66 20.19
N TYR A 131 8.92 10.07 20.48
CA TYR A 131 9.50 9.04 19.65
C TYR A 131 8.65 7.77 19.62
N ASP A 132 8.04 7.38 20.72
CA ASP A 132 7.15 6.20 20.79
C ASP A 132 5.92 6.41 19.88
N ALA A 133 5.35 7.61 19.90
CA ALA A 133 4.23 7.96 19.01
C ALA A 133 4.64 7.96 17.53
N VAL A 134 5.83 8.45 17.22
CA VAL A 134 6.40 8.48 15.86
C VAL A 134 6.65 7.06 15.35
N ASP A 135 7.25 6.21 16.18
CA ASP A 135 7.57 4.82 15.81
C ASP A 135 6.31 3.99 15.59
N ASP A 136 5.29 4.14 16.42
CA ASP A 136 4.00 3.46 16.24
C ASP A 136 3.28 3.92 14.97
N VAL A 137 3.27 5.22 14.68
CA VAL A 137 2.69 5.74 13.45
C VAL A 137 3.48 5.29 12.22
N LYS A 138 4.81 5.25 12.31
CA LYS A 138 5.68 4.71 11.27
C LYS A 138 5.40 3.23 10.99
N ALA A 139 5.22 2.42 12.04
CA ALA A 139 4.84 1.03 11.91
C ALA A 139 3.46 0.86 11.26
N ALA A 140 2.46 1.67 11.66
CA ALA A 140 1.14 1.68 11.04
C ALA A 140 1.19 2.05 9.56
N MET A 141 1.97 3.08 9.19
CA MET A 141 2.18 3.48 7.79
C MET A 141 2.88 2.38 6.98
N SER A 142 3.88 1.69 7.56
CA SER A 142 4.55 0.55 6.91
C SER A 142 3.57 -0.58 6.60
N GLY A 143 2.64 -0.88 7.52
CA GLY A 143 1.56 -1.86 7.30
C GLY A 143 0.55 -1.44 6.22
N MET A 144 0.48 -0.14 5.90
CA MET A 144 -0.37 0.37 4.83
C MET A 144 0.31 0.32 3.45
N LEU A 145 1.64 0.16 3.37
CA LEU A 145 2.34 0.04 2.09
C LEU A 145 1.86 -1.19 1.31
N THR A 146 1.85 -1.08 0.00
CA THR A 146 1.67 -2.26 -0.85
C THR A 146 2.91 -3.14 -0.74
N PRO A 147 2.77 -4.43 -0.41
CA PRO A 147 3.91 -5.31 -0.31
C PRO A 147 4.65 -5.41 -1.65
N ASP A 148 5.96 -5.42 -1.60
CA ASP A 148 6.78 -5.68 -2.79
C ASP A 148 6.66 -7.16 -3.18
N LYS A 149 6.41 -7.39 -4.47
CA LYS A 149 6.42 -8.73 -5.03
C LYS A 149 7.85 -9.10 -5.42
N LYS A 150 8.49 -9.94 -4.61
CA LYS A 150 9.79 -10.51 -4.96
C LYS A 150 9.60 -11.89 -5.56
N GLU A 151 10.27 -12.10 -6.68
CA GLU A 151 10.35 -13.42 -7.29
C GLU A 151 11.46 -14.21 -6.60
N GLU A 152 11.13 -15.39 -6.13
CA GLU A 152 12.07 -16.36 -5.57
C GLU A 152 12.16 -17.56 -6.49
N ILE A 153 13.35 -17.83 -7.03
CA ILE A 153 13.59 -18.97 -7.86
C ILE A 153 13.59 -20.23 -6.96
N LEU A 154 12.72 -21.18 -7.28
CA LEU A 154 12.59 -22.42 -6.54
C LEU A 154 13.51 -23.52 -7.09
N GLY A 155 13.71 -23.54 -8.40
CA GLY A 155 14.51 -24.55 -9.07
C GLY A 155 14.46 -24.44 -10.57
N THR A 156 15.27 -25.26 -11.22
CA THR A 156 15.36 -25.37 -12.67
C THR A 156 15.23 -26.82 -13.14
N ALA A 157 14.67 -27.02 -14.32
CA ALA A 157 14.60 -28.33 -14.95
C ALA A 157 14.91 -28.21 -16.44
N GLU A 158 15.62 -29.19 -16.97
CA GLU A 158 15.98 -29.31 -18.38
C GLU A 158 15.04 -30.26 -19.09
N ILE A 159 14.53 -29.86 -20.25
CA ILE A 159 13.66 -30.71 -21.08
C ILE A 159 14.55 -31.71 -21.85
N ARG A 160 14.41 -33.00 -21.54
CA ARG A 160 15.15 -34.07 -22.22
C ARG A 160 14.39 -34.72 -23.36
N GLN A 161 13.07 -34.78 -23.24
CA GLN A 161 12.20 -35.38 -24.26
C GLN A 161 10.88 -34.61 -24.36
N VAL A 162 10.33 -34.55 -25.56
CA VAL A 162 9.03 -33.93 -25.83
C VAL A 162 8.06 -34.96 -26.38
N PHE A 163 6.95 -35.18 -25.67
CA PHE A 163 5.87 -36.07 -26.07
C PHE A 163 4.67 -35.28 -26.55
N ARG A 164 4.26 -35.46 -27.80
CA ARG A 164 3.06 -34.82 -28.35
C ARG A 164 1.86 -35.76 -28.24
N VAL A 165 0.87 -35.36 -27.43
CA VAL A 165 -0.35 -36.13 -27.20
C VAL A 165 -1.55 -35.33 -27.74
N THR A 166 -2.27 -35.93 -28.69
CA THR A 166 -3.33 -35.28 -29.47
C THR A 166 -4.46 -34.65 -28.65
N LYS A 167 -4.67 -35.10 -27.39
CA LYS A 167 -5.75 -34.58 -26.51
C LYS A 167 -5.29 -33.64 -25.42
N ILE A 168 -4.00 -33.59 -25.08
CA ILE A 168 -3.45 -32.90 -23.89
C ILE A 168 -2.42 -31.84 -24.28
N GLY A 169 -1.95 -31.88 -25.53
CA GLY A 169 -0.88 -31.00 -26.01
C GLY A 169 0.51 -31.61 -25.84
N SER A 170 1.52 -30.78 -25.69
CA SER A 170 2.92 -31.21 -25.55
C SER A 170 3.25 -31.47 -24.07
N ILE A 171 3.76 -32.67 -23.78
CA ILE A 171 4.26 -33.04 -22.45
C ILE A 171 5.79 -32.99 -22.49
N ALA A 172 6.40 -32.26 -21.60
CA ALA A 172 7.84 -32.22 -21.44
C ALA A 172 8.31 -33.26 -20.41
N GLY A 173 9.15 -34.19 -20.84
CA GLY A 173 9.92 -35.03 -19.95
C GLY A 173 11.18 -34.29 -19.51
N CYS A 174 11.24 -33.89 -18.25
CA CYS A 174 12.28 -33.06 -17.71
C CYS A 174 13.08 -33.73 -16.61
N MET A 175 14.33 -33.34 -16.48
CA MET A 175 15.18 -33.62 -15.31
C MET A 175 15.32 -32.34 -14.49
N VAL A 176 15.04 -32.43 -13.19
CA VAL A 176 15.28 -31.29 -12.28
C VAL A 176 16.79 -31.16 -12.04
N THR A 177 17.35 -30.06 -12.51
CA THR A 177 18.79 -29.78 -12.46
C THR A 177 19.21 -29.07 -11.18
N SER A 178 18.31 -28.30 -10.58
CA SER A 178 18.57 -27.58 -9.31
C SER A 178 17.28 -27.32 -8.57
N GLY A 179 17.32 -27.41 -7.24
CA GLY A 179 16.27 -27.01 -6.32
C GLY A 179 15.02 -27.89 -6.35
N LEU A 180 13.85 -27.27 -6.46
CA LEU A 180 12.56 -27.90 -6.29
C LEU A 180 11.54 -27.40 -7.33
N VAL A 181 10.84 -28.31 -7.97
CA VAL A 181 9.70 -28.01 -8.86
C VAL A 181 8.41 -28.24 -8.10
N LYS A 182 7.59 -27.22 -7.93
CA LYS A 182 6.24 -27.32 -7.34
C LYS A 182 5.17 -27.16 -8.40
N ARG A 183 4.07 -27.90 -8.26
CA ARG A 183 2.93 -27.82 -9.20
C ARG A 183 2.29 -26.42 -9.26
N THR A 184 2.32 -25.67 -8.16
CA THR A 184 1.74 -24.33 -8.05
C THR A 184 2.68 -23.20 -8.47
N ALA A 185 3.95 -23.52 -8.75
CA ALA A 185 4.94 -22.55 -9.15
C ALA A 185 4.65 -21.98 -10.54
N LYS A 186 5.00 -20.73 -10.73
CA LYS A 186 5.09 -20.14 -12.07
C LYS A 186 6.37 -20.61 -12.74
N LEU A 187 6.37 -20.63 -14.04
CA LEU A 187 7.53 -21.05 -14.81
C LEU A 187 7.89 -20.02 -15.89
N ARG A 188 9.18 -20.01 -16.22
CA ARG A 188 9.74 -19.40 -17.42
C ARG A 188 10.39 -20.48 -18.25
N LEU A 189 10.14 -20.45 -19.56
CA LEU A 189 10.83 -21.30 -20.50
C LEU A 189 11.94 -20.48 -21.14
N LEU A 190 13.16 -21.00 -21.00
CA LEU A 190 14.37 -20.39 -21.56
C LEU A 190 14.88 -21.28 -22.70
N ARG A 191 15.16 -20.66 -23.86
CA ARG A 191 15.86 -21.26 -24.99
C ARG A 191 17.08 -20.43 -25.28
N ASP A 192 18.24 -21.04 -25.30
CA ASP A 192 19.53 -20.35 -25.46
C ASP A 192 19.72 -19.19 -24.44
N ASN A 193 19.32 -19.40 -23.20
CA ASN A 193 19.30 -18.42 -22.10
C ASN A 193 18.38 -17.20 -22.34
N VAL A 194 17.47 -17.26 -23.32
CA VAL A 194 16.48 -16.22 -23.57
C VAL A 194 15.09 -16.70 -23.09
N VAL A 195 14.40 -15.88 -22.32
CA VAL A 195 13.02 -16.17 -21.87
C VAL A 195 12.09 -16.01 -23.06
N ILE A 196 11.49 -17.13 -23.51
CA ILE A 196 10.52 -17.16 -24.63
C ILE A 196 9.08 -17.21 -24.15
N PHE A 197 8.85 -17.79 -22.98
CA PHE A 197 7.50 -17.91 -22.43
C PHE A 197 7.52 -17.79 -20.90
N THR A 198 6.49 -17.19 -20.33
CA THR A 198 6.22 -17.17 -18.89
C THR A 198 4.77 -17.59 -18.66
N GLY A 199 4.55 -18.55 -17.79
CA GLY A 199 3.22 -19.09 -17.54
C GLY A 199 3.11 -19.94 -16.28
N GLU A 200 2.17 -20.87 -16.30
CA GLU A 200 1.85 -21.77 -15.20
C GLU A 200 1.89 -23.22 -15.67
N LEU A 201 2.11 -24.15 -14.73
CA LEU A 201 1.96 -25.57 -14.99
C LEU A 201 0.47 -25.96 -15.05
N ASP A 202 0.11 -26.77 -16.01
CA ASP A 202 -1.18 -27.46 -16.03
C ASP A 202 -1.10 -28.75 -15.19
N SER A 203 -0.05 -29.55 -15.40
CA SER A 203 0.16 -30.78 -14.66
C SER A 203 1.63 -31.04 -14.35
N LEU A 204 1.89 -31.67 -13.21
CA LEU A 204 3.21 -32.16 -12.81
C LEU A 204 3.06 -33.63 -12.41
N LYS A 205 3.78 -34.51 -13.08
CA LYS A 205 3.72 -35.95 -12.84
C LYS A 205 5.11 -36.53 -12.64
N ARG A 206 5.18 -37.58 -11.83
CA ARG A 206 6.36 -38.40 -11.70
C ARG A 206 5.97 -39.86 -12.08
N PHE A 207 6.56 -40.37 -13.15
CA PHE A 207 6.10 -41.59 -13.81
C PHE A 207 4.65 -41.49 -14.28
N LYS A 208 3.70 -42.14 -13.58
CA LYS A 208 2.26 -42.07 -13.89
C LYS A 208 1.42 -41.33 -12.87
N ASP A 209 2.03 -40.99 -11.73
CA ASP A 209 1.35 -40.39 -10.59
C ASP A 209 1.47 -38.86 -10.57
N ASP A 210 0.41 -38.20 -10.17
CA ASP A 210 0.43 -36.76 -9.98
C ASP A 210 1.31 -36.40 -8.77
N ALA A 211 2.27 -35.48 -8.97
CA ALA A 211 3.19 -35.02 -7.94
C ALA A 211 2.85 -33.59 -7.53
N LYS A 212 2.97 -33.31 -6.23
CA LYS A 212 2.87 -31.95 -5.71
C LYS A 212 4.18 -31.21 -5.88
N GLU A 213 5.28 -31.93 -5.70
CA GLU A 213 6.63 -31.41 -5.80
C GLU A 213 7.60 -32.47 -6.30
N VAL A 214 8.67 -32.04 -6.99
CA VAL A 214 9.76 -32.90 -7.46
C VAL A 214 11.09 -32.24 -7.12
N LYS A 215 12.00 -32.97 -6.49
CA LYS A 215 13.31 -32.49 -6.03
C LYS A 215 14.37 -32.65 -7.12
N GLU A 216 15.48 -31.98 -6.94
CA GLU A 216 16.68 -32.10 -7.75
C GLU A 216 17.13 -33.56 -7.96
N GLY A 217 17.58 -33.86 -9.17
CA GLY A 217 18.04 -35.21 -9.57
C GLY A 217 16.94 -36.20 -9.94
N PHE A 218 15.67 -35.79 -9.90
CA PHE A 218 14.55 -36.64 -10.30
C PHE A 218 13.95 -36.19 -11.63
N GLU A 219 13.47 -37.20 -12.37
CA GLU A 219 12.73 -36.98 -13.60
C GLU A 219 11.26 -36.67 -13.31
N CYS A 220 10.69 -35.81 -14.12
CA CYS A 220 9.27 -35.48 -14.08
C CYS A 220 8.70 -35.21 -15.47
N GLY A 221 7.42 -35.49 -15.63
CA GLY A 221 6.62 -35.10 -16.78
C GLY A 221 5.77 -33.88 -16.43
N LEU A 222 5.83 -32.87 -17.23
CA LEU A 222 5.03 -31.65 -17.01
C LEU A 222 4.35 -31.18 -18.29
N ASN A 223 3.21 -30.52 -18.11
CA ASN A 223 2.51 -29.84 -19.18
C ASN A 223 2.40 -28.34 -18.82
N ILE A 224 2.72 -27.49 -19.80
CA ILE A 224 2.65 -26.03 -19.66
C ILE A 224 1.28 -25.58 -20.15
N LYS A 225 0.59 -24.80 -19.35
CA LYS A 225 -0.73 -24.30 -19.65
C LYS A 225 -0.69 -23.34 -20.84
N ASN A 226 -1.50 -23.64 -21.87
CA ASN A 226 -1.63 -22.79 -23.08
C ASN A 226 -0.35 -22.62 -23.90
N TYR A 227 0.64 -23.48 -23.76
CA TYR A 227 1.88 -23.40 -24.53
C TYR A 227 2.34 -24.80 -24.98
N ASN A 228 2.60 -24.96 -26.30
CA ASN A 228 2.94 -26.25 -26.91
C ASN A 228 4.27 -26.24 -27.67
N ASP A 229 4.91 -25.07 -27.87
CA ASP A 229 6.17 -24.95 -28.60
C ASP A 229 7.36 -25.16 -27.65
N ILE A 230 7.47 -26.37 -27.11
CA ILE A 230 8.59 -26.81 -26.28
C ILE A 230 9.56 -27.63 -27.13
N GLN A 231 10.85 -27.51 -26.86
CA GLN A 231 11.93 -28.22 -27.56
C GLN A 231 12.83 -28.94 -26.55
N GLU A 232 13.56 -29.93 -27.06
CA GLU A 232 14.60 -30.59 -26.27
C GLU A 232 15.74 -29.60 -25.99
N ASN A 233 16.34 -29.66 -24.81
CA ASN A 233 17.33 -28.75 -24.23
C ASN A 233 16.80 -27.36 -23.82
N ASP A 234 15.50 -27.11 -23.91
CA ASP A 234 14.92 -25.93 -23.26
C ASP A 234 15.06 -26.08 -21.73
N VAL A 235 15.30 -24.95 -21.05
CA VAL A 235 15.40 -24.90 -19.60
C VAL A 235 14.15 -24.25 -19.03
N LEU A 236 13.57 -24.88 -18.01
CA LEU A 236 12.43 -24.39 -17.27
C LEU A 236 12.91 -23.85 -15.93
N GLU A 237 12.69 -22.57 -15.67
CA GLU A 237 12.96 -21.92 -14.41
C GLU A 237 11.63 -21.77 -13.63
N PHE A 238 11.57 -22.32 -12.44
CA PHE A 238 10.38 -22.29 -11.59
C PHE A 238 10.56 -21.22 -10.50
N PHE A 239 9.56 -20.37 -10.33
CA PHE A 239 9.59 -19.30 -9.33
C PHE A 239 8.26 -19.11 -8.64
N GLU A 240 8.32 -18.61 -7.42
CA GLU A 240 7.17 -18.12 -6.66
C GLU A 240 7.27 -16.61 -6.47
N ILE A 241 6.12 -15.96 -6.50
CA ILE A 241 6.03 -14.53 -6.15
C ILE A 241 5.70 -14.46 -4.65
N ARG A 242 6.66 -14.01 -3.85
CA ARG A 242 6.45 -13.74 -2.43
C ARG A 242 6.19 -12.27 -2.20
N GLU A 243 5.15 -11.99 -1.44
CA GLU A 243 4.87 -10.66 -0.96
C GLU A 243 5.75 -10.39 0.27
N VAL A 244 6.65 -9.43 0.15
CA VAL A 244 7.54 -9.00 1.23
C VAL A 244 7.03 -7.67 1.77
N ALA A 245 6.74 -7.62 3.07
CA ALA A 245 6.35 -6.38 3.73
C ALA A 245 7.46 -5.33 3.58
N ARG A 246 7.09 -4.12 3.14
CA ARG A 246 8.00 -2.98 3.07
C ARG A 246 8.01 -2.26 4.41
N THR A 247 9.17 -1.81 4.84
CA THR A 247 9.35 -0.92 5.98
C THR A 247 9.75 0.48 5.49
N LEU A 248 9.23 1.50 6.16
CA LEU A 248 9.56 2.92 5.90
C LEU A 248 10.95 3.28 6.42
#